data_931d442f4854ed68872511dd2321946d
#
_entry.id   931d442f4854ed68872511dd2321946d
#
_cell.length_a   1.000
_cell.length_b   1.000
_cell.length_c   1.000
_cell.angle_alpha   90.00
_cell.angle_beta   90.00
_cell.angle_gamma   90.00
#
_symmetry.space_group_name_H-M   'P 1'
#
loop_
_entity.id
_entity.type
_entity.pdbx_description
1 polymer ?
#
loop_
_entity_poly.entity_id
_entity_poly.type
_entity_poly.pdbx_seq_one_letter_code
_entity_poly.pdbx_strand_id
1 'polypeptide(L)'
;MKKTVICTLLVAAGAFALLNSSVNTADYNQEFLIKNSAAMTLGYDKSMSDKTIKAAVIDSYFREICKNGKIVRWSKDSMPLKVYIQDSSGLPEYYREVVMNAYQTWQRASEGLVSFEFVETPQEADMKCYFKSVDNKDSIGVHAFSVNGTSITDSVIVFNKADAKGHSLDSKQLYSSALQEIGHSLGLTGKSPSIYDVMYPIGTKFNTEITPRDLKTLALLYSVVPDISNKPVSALEKSQLFTPSEILATLNVPVNDDTDLSEVVGGDVETHLALAEQYRKRAEYTKAAQEYQIVAQMKTDRRSKSEVYYEIAVMYLDAEEFDNAKSCAEIAWATDENDLTIILPALINYYTKRSNTAVDQLEDILRYNPYNKHAYKLLCQIYRDKHHENLLNSTIRRYGKTAGEIE
;
A
#
# COMPACT_ATOMS: atom_id res chain seq x y z
N MET A 1 -33.69 16.39 -25.45
CA MET A 1 -34.46 15.48 -24.57
C MET A 1 -33.58 15.22 -23.35
N LYS A 2 -33.91 15.86 -22.25
CA LYS A 2 -33.19 15.74 -20.97
C LYS A 2 -33.48 14.38 -20.35
N LYS A 3 -32.47 13.56 -20.13
CA LYS A 3 -32.58 12.40 -19.23
C LYS A 3 -32.05 12.82 -17.85
N THR A 4 -32.98 13.13 -17.00
CA THR A 4 -32.78 13.32 -15.57
C THR A 4 -32.47 11.95 -14.94
N VAL A 5 -31.28 11.76 -14.44
CA VAL A 5 -30.97 10.63 -13.56
C VAL A 5 -31.26 11.12 -12.14
N ILE A 6 -32.38 10.62 -11.59
CA ILE A 6 -32.71 10.75 -10.18
C ILE A 6 -31.89 9.68 -9.45
N CYS A 7 -30.83 10.08 -8.78
CA CYS A 7 -30.15 9.23 -7.81
C CYS A 7 -30.67 9.57 -6.44
N THR A 8 -31.33 8.60 -5.84
CA THR A 8 -32.12 8.65 -4.61
C THR A 8 -31.22 8.97 -3.41
N LEU A 9 -31.47 10.10 -2.77
CA LEU A 9 -30.99 10.47 -1.44
C LEU A 9 -31.57 9.51 -0.39
N LEU A 10 -30.80 8.55 0.08
CA LEU A 10 -31.13 7.74 1.27
C LEU A 10 -29.87 7.13 1.93
N VAL A 11 -28.83 7.93 2.17
CA VAL A 11 -27.71 7.56 3.07
C VAL A 11 -27.15 8.82 3.81
N ALA A 12 -27.95 9.82 4.04
CA ALA A 12 -27.47 11.05 4.71
C ALA A 12 -27.90 11.20 6.18
N ALA A 13 -28.55 10.19 6.78
CA ALA A 13 -29.01 10.27 8.18
C ALA A 13 -28.17 9.44 9.17
N GLY A 14 -27.23 8.62 8.71
CA GLY A 14 -26.40 7.77 9.59
C GLY A 14 -25.03 8.36 9.96
N ALA A 15 -24.53 9.32 9.19
CA ALA A 15 -23.18 9.83 9.35
C ALA A 15 -23.00 10.98 10.37
N PHE A 16 -24.09 11.57 10.85
CA PHE A 16 -24.02 12.72 11.77
C PHE A 16 -24.11 12.37 13.26
N ALA A 17 -24.43 11.11 13.59
CA ALA A 17 -24.53 10.64 14.99
C ALA A 17 -23.21 10.04 15.52
N LEU A 18 -22.19 9.86 14.69
CA LEU A 18 -20.91 9.22 15.07
C LEU A 18 -19.78 10.23 15.40
N LEU A 19 -20.05 11.53 15.37
CA LEU A 19 -19.03 12.55 15.62
C LEU A 19 -18.87 12.96 17.10
N ASN A 20 -19.65 12.37 18.02
CA ASN A 20 -19.57 12.71 19.45
C ASN A 20 -19.48 11.52 20.39
N SER A 21 -19.15 10.32 19.90
CA SER A 21 -18.68 9.24 20.76
C SER A 21 -17.18 9.06 20.48
N SER A 22 -16.38 9.01 21.51
CA SER A 22 -15.01 8.52 21.46
C SER A 22 -15.05 7.06 21.03
N VAL A 23 -15.17 6.81 19.72
CA VAL A 23 -15.11 5.48 19.15
C VAL A 23 -13.68 5.02 19.34
N ASN A 24 -13.52 4.01 20.18
CA ASN A 24 -12.27 3.35 20.43
C ASN A 24 -11.80 2.77 19.08
N THR A 25 -10.73 3.32 18.50
CA THR A 25 -10.18 2.87 17.21
C THR A 25 -9.89 1.37 17.18
N ALA A 26 -9.70 0.76 18.35
CA ALA A 26 -9.53 -0.67 18.54
C ALA A 26 -10.78 -1.49 18.10
N ASP A 27 -11.98 -0.98 18.36
CA ASP A 27 -13.23 -1.72 18.07
C ASP A 27 -13.56 -1.68 16.57
N TYR A 28 -13.25 -0.57 15.89
CA TYR A 28 -13.48 -0.45 14.43
C TYR A 28 -12.55 -1.38 13.63
N ASN A 29 -11.29 -1.47 14.04
CA ASN A 29 -10.32 -2.38 13.45
C ASN A 29 -10.69 -3.85 13.68
N GLN A 30 -11.27 -4.18 14.82
CA GLN A 30 -11.68 -5.54 15.15
C GLN A 30 -12.88 -6.00 14.30
N GLU A 31 -13.86 -5.14 14.06
CA GLU A 31 -15.03 -5.46 13.23
C GLU A 31 -14.66 -5.59 11.74
N PHE A 32 -13.73 -4.76 11.23
CA PHE A 32 -13.20 -4.85 9.87
C PHE A 32 -12.36 -6.13 9.67
N LEU A 33 -11.50 -6.46 10.62
CA LEU A 33 -10.72 -7.70 10.61
C LEU A 33 -11.60 -8.95 10.68
N ILE A 34 -12.65 -8.95 11.52
CA ILE A 34 -13.59 -10.06 11.63
C ILE A 34 -14.38 -10.28 10.33
N LYS A 35 -14.82 -9.22 9.64
CA LYS A 35 -15.54 -9.34 8.36
C LYS A 35 -14.65 -9.85 7.23
N ASN A 36 -13.34 -9.57 7.26
CA ASN A 36 -12.39 -10.03 6.25
C ASN A 36 -11.72 -11.37 6.62
N SER A 37 -11.67 -11.72 7.91
CA SER A 37 -11.08 -12.97 8.38
C SER A 37 -11.89 -14.21 8.00
N ALA A 38 -13.22 -14.09 7.86
CA ALA A 38 -14.08 -15.19 7.46
C ALA A 38 -13.78 -15.78 6.07
N ALA A 39 -12.93 -15.11 5.27
CA ALA A 39 -12.49 -15.56 3.95
C ALA A 39 -10.96 -15.84 3.88
N MET A 40 -10.21 -15.63 4.97
CA MET A 40 -8.77 -15.86 4.95
C MET A 40 -8.42 -17.26 5.45
N THR A 41 -7.88 -18.06 4.56
CA THR A 41 -7.22 -19.30 4.94
C THR A 41 -5.85 -18.97 5.52
N LEU A 42 -5.65 -19.26 6.81
CA LEU A 42 -4.40 -18.95 7.53
C LEU A 42 -3.27 -19.98 7.30
N GLY A 43 -3.42 -20.82 6.34
CA GLY A 43 -2.37 -21.77 5.95
C GLY A 43 -2.71 -22.34 4.60
N TYR A 44 -1.76 -22.34 3.71
CA TYR A 44 -1.85 -22.99 2.41
C TYR A 44 -1.09 -24.31 2.45
N ASP A 45 -1.72 -25.38 1.99
CA ASP A 45 -1.11 -26.70 1.92
C ASP A 45 -1.47 -27.42 0.60
N LYS A 46 -0.81 -28.54 0.34
CA LYS A 46 -0.98 -29.31 -0.90
C LYS A 46 -2.33 -30.01 -1.06
N SER A 47 -3.22 -29.92 -0.08
CA SER A 47 -4.61 -30.39 -0.22
C SER A 47 -5.50 -29.39 -0.95
N MET A 48 -5.05 -28.14 -1.04
CA MET A 48 -5.78 -27.05 -1.72
C MET A 48 -5.66 -27.13 -3.23
N SER A 49 -6.68 -26.68 -3.95
CA SER A 49 -6.65 -26.65 -5.40
C SER A 49 -5.61 -25.62 -5.90
N ASP A 50 -5.01 -25.90 -7.06
CA ASP A 50 -4.10 -24.95 -7.73
C ASP A 50 -4.77 -23.59 -7.95
N LYS A 51 -6.08 -23.58 -8.22
CA LYS A 51 -6.87 -22.34 -8.36
C LYS A 51 -6.85 -21.50 -7.09
N THR A 52 -7.01 -22.14 -5.93
CA THR A 52 -6.96 -21.45 -4.61
C THR A 52 -5.59 -20.85 -4.34
N ILE A 53 -4.54 -21.64 -4.58
CA ILE A 53 -3.15 -21.17 -4.39
C ILE A 53 -2.83 -20.04 -5.38
N LYS A 54 -3.22 -20.20 -6.64
CA LYS A 54 -3.05 -19.19 -7.67
C LYS A 54 -3.70 -17.88 -7.26
N ALA A 55 -4.97 -17.89 -6.85
CA ALA A 55 -5.67 -16.68 -6.37
C ALA A 55 -4.94 -16.02 -5.20
N ALA A 56 -4.44 -16.80 -4.24
CA ALA A 56 -3.68 -16.26 -3.12
C ALA A 56 -2.36 -15.60 -3.56
N VAL A 57 -1.63 -16.21 -4.49
CA VAL A 57 -0.37 -15.64 -5.03
C VAL A 57 -0.65 -14.33 -5.76
N ILE A 58 -1.75 -14.28 -6.50
CA ILE A 58 -2.22 -13.10 -7.23
C ILE A 58 -2.54 -11.94 -6.30
N ASP A 59 -3.31 -12.20 -5.27
CA ASP A 59 -3.76 -11.23 -4.27
C ASP A 59 -2.68 -10.89 -3.24
N SER A 60 -1.43 -11.26 -3.49
CA SER A 60 -0.29 -11.07 -2.60
C SER A 60 0.89 -10.42 -3.34
N TYR A 61 1.96 -10.09 -2.62
CA TYR A 61 3.26 -9.76 -3.21
C TYR A 61 4.30 -10.87 -2.95
N PHE A 62 3.85 -12.12 -2.86
CA PHE A 62 4.72 -13.27 -2.63
C PHE A 62 5.82 -13.41 -3.71
N ARG A 63 5.51 -13.06 -4.96
CA ARG A 63 6.50 -13.04 -6.05
C ARG A 63 7.66 -12.08 -5.77
N GLU A 64 7.38 -10.94 -5.15
CA GLU A 64 8.39 -9.95 -4.80
C GLU A 64 9.35 -10.47 -3.73
N ILE A 65 8.84 -11.26 -2.78
CA ILE A 65 9.66 -11.93 -1.76
C ILE A 65 10.58 -12.98 -2.42
N CYS A 66 10.10 -13.65 -3.46
CA CYS A 66 10.82 -14.72 -4.15
C CYS A 66 11.82 -14.23 -5.22
N LYS A 67 11.85 -12.94 -5.56
CA LYS A 67 12.66 -12.39 -6.69
C LYS A 67 14.14 -12.78 -6.65
N ASN A 68 14.71 -12.96 -5.48
CA ASN A 68 16.12 -13.31 -5.30
C ASN A 68 16.34 -14.82 -5.09
N GLY A 69 15.33 -15.65 -5.32
CA GLY A 69 15.39 -17.12 -5.19
C GLY A 69 15.58 -17.62 -3.77
N LYS A 70 15.63 -16.76 -2.78
CA LYS A 70 15.75 -17.12 -1.37
C LYS A 70 14.60 -16.53 -0.57
N ILE A 71 13.81 -17.41 0.02
CA ILE A 71 12.81 -17.05 1.02
C ILE A 71 13.44 -17.24 2.39
N VAL A 72 13.25 -16.26 3.26
CA VAL A 72 13.67 -16.35 4.66
C VAL A 72 12.46 -16.12 5.57
N ARG A 73 12.36 -16.91 6.62
CA ARG A 73 11.33 -16.76 7.66
C ARG A 73 11.76 -17.43 8.96
N TRP A 74 11.06 -17.13 10.03
CA TRP A 74 11.21 -17.89 11.27
C TRP A 74 10.64 -19.31 11.10
N SER A 75 11.24 -20.26 11.82
CA SER A 75 10.63 -21.58 11.96
C SER A 75 9.32 -21.47 12.73
N LYS A 76 8.29 -22.24 12.36
CA LYS A 76 7.06 -22.35 13.16
C LYS A 76 7.31 -22.83 14.58
N ASP A 77 8.33 -23.69 14.77
CA ASP A 77 8.75 -24.19 16.06
C ASP A 77 9.39 -23.14 16.98
N SER A 78 9.75 -21.97 16.42
CA SER A 78 10.28 -20.83 17.19
C SER A 78 9.19 -19.97 17.81
N MET A 79 7.92 -20.24 17.49
CA MET A 79 6.80 -19.45 18.05
C MET A 79 6.44 -19.93 19.46
N PRO A 80 6.13 -19.03 20.39
CA PRO A 80 6.17 -17.56 20.25
C PRO A 80 7.59 -17.01 20.17
N LEU A 81 7.82 -16.00 19.29
CA LEU A 81 9.10 -15.29 19.22
C LEU A 81 9.27 -14.40 20.44
N LYS A 82 10.43 -14.49 21.09
CA LYS A 82 10.77 -13.66 22.24
C LYS A 82 11.22 -12.28 21.78
N VAL A 83 10.56 -11.24 22.29
CA VAL A 83 10.76 -9.86 21.89
C VAL A 83 11.26 -9.02 23.05
N TYR A 84 12.43 -8.44 22.90
CA TYR A 84 12.93 -7.39 23.79
C TYR A 84 12.69 -6.02 23.17
N ILE A 85 12.10 -5.12 23.92
CA ILE A 85 11.97 -3.70 23.57
C ILE A 85 12.71 -2.88 24.61
N GLN A 86 13.73 -2.15 24.15
CA GLN A 86 14.53 -1.27 25.02
C GLN A 86 13.63 -0.35 25.84
N ASP A 87 14.01 -0.13 27.08
CA ASP A 87 13.36 0.87 27.93
C ASP A 87 13.44 2.26 27.28
N SER A 88 12.34 3.01 27.39
CA SER A 88 12.20 4.35 26.82
C SER A 88 12.83 5.44 27.69
N SER A 89 13.72 5.12 28.64
CA SER A 89 14.41 6.10 29.48
C SER A 89 15.00 7.26 28.67
N GLY A 90 14.51 8.46 28.93
CA GLY A 90 14.90 9.67 28.19
C GLY A 90 14.20 9.87 26.85
N LEU A 91 13.17 9.09 26.56
CA LEU A 91 12.28 9.20 25.39
C LEU A 91 10.83 9.45 25.85
N PRO A 92 9.92 9.84 24.94
CA PRO A 92 8.50 9.84 25.25
C PRO A 92 8.03 8.46 25.71
N GLU A 93 7.27 8.42 26.79
CA GLU A 93 6.81 7.18 27.45
C GLU A 93 6.08 6.24 26.47
N TYR A 94 5.32 6.82 25.53
CA TYR A 94 4.56 6.04 24.56
C TYR A 94 5.40 5.27 23.53
N TYR A 95 6.71 5.53 23.40
CA TYR A 95 7.53 4.87 22.35
C TYR A 95 7.53 3.35 22.51
N ARG A 96 7.77 2.87 23.72
CA ARG A 96 7.79 1.43 24.01
C ARG A 96 6.41 0.81 23.77
N GLU A 97 5.35 1.48 24.24
CA GLU A 97 3.98 1.02 24.11
C GLU A 97 3.53 0.93 22.64
N VAL A 98 3.86 1.93 21.83
CA VAL A 98 3.55 1.95 20.40
C VAL A 98 4.19 0.78 19.65
N VAL A 99 5.46 0.48 19.93
CA VAL A 99 6.17 -0.66 19.33
C VAL A 99 5.56 -1.98 19.80
N MET A 100 5.24 -2.11 21.09
CA MET A 100 4.56 -3.29 21.63
C MET A 100 3.20 -3.53 20.94
N ASN A 101 2.41 -2.47 20.75
CA ASN A 101 1.14 -2.52 20.06
C ASN A 101 1.28 -3.00 18.60
N ALA A 102 2.35 -2.62 17.91
CA ALA A 102 2.59 -3.07 16.54
C ALA A 102 2.83 -4.60 16.48
N TYR A 103 3.60 -5.18 17.41
CA TYR A 103 3.75 -6.63 17.53
C TYR A 103 2.41 -7.33 17.80
N GLN A 104 1.65 -6.80 18.75
CA GLN A 104 0.33 -7.36 19.07
C GLN A 104 -0.63 -7.27 17.90
N THR A 105 -0.50 -6.24 17.07
CA THR A 105 -1.33 -6.09 15.86
C THR A 105 -0.99 -7.16 14.83
N TRP A 106 0.29 -7.45 14.57
CA TRP A 106 0.69 -8.57 13.72
C TRP A 106 0.17 -9.91 14.24
N GLN A 107 0.27 -10.14 15.54
CA GLN A 107 -0.25 -11.38 16.15
C GLN A 107 -1.76 -11.53 15.99
N ARG A 108 -2.53 -10.48 16.28
CA ARG A 108 -3.99 -10.49 16.13
C ARG A 108 -4.40 -10.63 14.67
N ALA A 109 -3.82 -9.80 13.80
CA ALA A 109 -4.20 -9.79 12.39
C ALA A 109 -3.87 -11.11 11.68
N SER A 110 -2.80 -11.79 12.07
CA SER A 110 -2.41 -13.10 11.54
C SER A 110 -3.11 -14.27 12.24
N GLU A 111 -4.06 -14.01 13.15
CA GLU A 111 -4.79 -15.01 13.94
C GLU A 111 -3.86 -16.03 14.63
N GLY A 112 -2.68 -15.57 15.05
CA GLY A 112 -1.68 -16.37 15.71
C GLY A 112 -0.76 -17.18 14.80
N LEU A 113 -0.80 -16.96 13.48
CA LEU A 113 0.21 -17.52 12.56
C LEU A 113 1.62 -17.12 12.98
N VAL A 114 1.78 -15.89 13.48
CA VAL A 114 2.94 -15.43 14.22
C VAL A 114 2.51 -15.00 15.62
N SER A 115 3.33 -15.32 16.62
CA SER A 115 3.03 -15.00 18.02
C SER A 115 4.29 -14.54 18.74
N PHE A 116 4.11 -13.70 19.77
CA PHE A 116 5.20 -13.01 20.45
C PHE A 116 5.07 -13.13 21.96
N GLU A 117 6.22 -13.24 22.64
CA GLU A 117 6.38 -13.19 24.07
C GLU A 117 7.37 -12.07 24.40
N PHE A 118 6.98 -11.10 25.23
CA PHE A 118 7.87 -10.01 25.63
C PHE A 118 8.77 -10.45 26.79
N VAL A 119 10.07 -10.19 26.62
CA VAL A 119 11.11 -10.52 27.62
C VAL A 119 11.83 -9.26 28.09
N GLU A 120 12.41 -9.36 29.31
CA GLU A 120 13.00 -8.20 29.97
C GLU A 120 14.46 -7.97 29.57
N THR A 121 15.14 -8.97 29.04
CA THR A 121 16.55 -8.87 28.67
C THR A 121 16.80 -9.19 27.21
N PRO A 122 17.72 -8.47 26.55
CA PRO A 122 18.02 -8.71 25.12
C PRO A 122 18.71 -10.07 24.89
N GLN A 123 19.28 -10.68 25.95
CA GLN A 123 19.94 -11.99 25.86
C GLN A 123 18.93 -13.13 25.65
N GLU A 124 17.71 -12.95 26.11
CA GLU A 124 16.64 -13.95 25.99
C GLU A 124 15.85 -13.80 24.70
N ALA A 125 16.05 -12.69 23.97
CA ALA A 125 15.20 -12.30 22.85
C ALA A 125 15.69 -12.83 21.51
N ASP A 126 14.74 -13.29 20.70
CA ASP A 126 14.90 -13.58 19.28
C ASP A 126 14.85 -12.30 18.44
N MET A 127 14.00 -11.34 18.83
CA MET A 127 13.82 -10.04 18.18
C MET A 127 14.12 -8.92 19.17
N LYS A 128 14.94 -7.97 18.77
CA LYS A 128 15.43 -6.88 19.65
C LYS A 128 15.10 -5.53 19.06
N CYS A 129 14.40 -4.68 19.81
CA CYS A 129 14.08 -3.31 19.41
C CYS A 129 14.85 -2.30 20.23
N TYR A 130 15.52 -1.39 19.55
CA TYR A 130 16.31 -0.32 20.17
C TYR A 130 15.89 1.05 19.64
N PHE A 131 16.09 2.07 20.48
CA PHE A 131 15.91 3.47 20.12
C PHE A 131 17.27 4.17 20.09
N LYS A 132 17.73 4.53 18.90
CA LYS A 132 19.03 5.16 18.69
C LYS A 132 18.90 6.31 17.69
N SER A 133 19.85 7.23 17.68
CA SER A 133 20.01 8.13 16.56
C SER A 133 20.66 7.36 15.42
N VAL A 134 20.00 7.30 14.27
CA VAL A 134 20.50 6.65 13.05
C VAL A 134 21.00 7.72 12.08
N ASP A 135 22.10 7.46 11.40
CA ASP A 135 22.72 8.43 10.47
C ASP A 135 21.82 8.76 9.27
N ASN A 136 20.94 7.83 8.86
CA ASN A 136 19.93 8.07 7.85
C ASN A 136 18.72 8.80 8.46
N LYS A 137 18.71 10.12 8.33
CA LYS A 137 17.65 10.98 8.87
C LYS A 137 16.30 10.84 8.18
N ASP A 138 16.25 10.19 7.00
CA ASP A 138 15.04 10.00 6.21
C ASP A 138 14.29 8.70 6.59
N SER A 139 14.91 7.82 7.40
CA SER A 139 14.29 6.58 7.88
C SER A 139 13.91 6.69 9.34
N ILE A 140 12.65 6.33 9.68
CA ILE A 140 12.16 6.26 11.06
C ILE A 140 12.66 4.98 11.74
N GLY A 141 12.71 3.86 11.00
CA GLY A 141 13.17 2.57 11.46
C GLY A 141 14.07 1.89 10.45
N VAL A 142 14.88 0.98 10.94
CA VAL A 142 15.69 0.06 10.12
C VAL A 142 15.75 -1.30 10.81
N HIS A 143 15.79 -2.37 10.02
CA HIS A 143 15.90 -3.73 10.52
C HIS A 143 17.13 -4.44 9.95
N ALA A 144 17.58 -5.43 10.68
CA ALA A 144 18.55 -6.43 10.24
C ALA A 144 18.21 -7.77 10.89
N PHE A 145 18.49 -8.86 10.20
CA PHE A 145 18.34 -10.20 10.77
C PHE A 145 19.47 -11.12 10.31
N SER A 146 19.73 -12.12 11.13
CA SER A 146 20.67 -13.21 10.84
C SER A 146 19.90 -14.43 10.37
N VAL A 147 20.47 -15.19 9.45
CA VAL A 147 19.86 -16.40 8.92
C VAL A 147 20.80 -17.60 9.03
N ASN A 148 20.21 -18.76 9.25
CA ASN A 148 20.85 -20.04 9.04
C ASN A 148 20.10 -20.79 7.93
N GLY A 149 20.69 -20.80 6.73
CA GLY A 149 19.98 -21.23 5.53
C GLY A 149 18.82 -20.27 5.19
N THR A 150 17.59 -20.74 5.28
CA THR A 150 16.36 -19.96 5.07
C THR A 150 15.63 -19.60 6.38
N SER A 151 16.14 -20.08 7.53
CA SER A 151 15.57 -19.77 8.84
C SER A 151 16.19 -18.51 9.41
N ILE A 152 15.36 -17.52 9.75
CA ILE A 152 15.77 -16.36 10.56
C ILE A 152 16.07 -16.88 11.97
N THR A 153 17.18 -16.45 12.55
CA THR A 153 17.64 -16.89 13.89
C THR A 153 17.79 -15.76 14.88
N ASP A 154 17.88 -14.53 14.42
CA ASP A 154 17.99 -13.33 15.25
C ASP A 154 17.54 -12.13 14.42
N SER A 155 16.89 -11.15 15.06
CA SER A 155 16.50 -9.90 14.41
C SER A 155 16.71 -8.69 15.31
N VAL A 156 17.17 -7.61 14.73
CA VAL A 156 17.33 -6.31 15.38
C VAL A 156 16.60 -5.24 14.59
N ILE A 157 15.76 -4.49 15.29
CA ILE A 157 15.08 -3.31 14.76
C ILE A 157 15.60 -2.09 15.54
N VAL A 158 15.96 -1.04 14.83
CA VAL A 158 16.39 0.22 15.44
C VAL A 158 15.47 1.33 14.94
N PHE A 159 14.79 1.98 15.87
CA PHE A 159 13.99 3.16 15.61
C PHE A 159 14.76 4.44 15.92
N ASN A 160 14.59 5.46 15.09
CA ASN A 160 15.13 6.79 15.38
C ASN A 160 14.44 7.38 16.63
N LYS A 161 15.21 8.10 17.42
CA LYS A 161 14.70 8.82 18.59
C LYS A 161 13.89 10.07 18.22
N ALA A 162 14.15 10.62 17.03
CA ALA A 162 13.57 11.87 16.56
C ALA A 162 13.53 11.89 15.03
N ASP A 163 12.71 12.78 14.48
CA ASP A 163 12.68 13.09 13.05
C ASP A 163 13.96 13.82 12.58
N ALA A 164 14.05 14.11 11.28
CA ALA A 164 15.19 14.83 10.69
C ALA A 164 15.39 16.26 11.26
N LYS A 165 14.37 16.84 11.89
CA LYS A 165 14.39 18.16 12.53
C LYS A 165 14.72 18.10 14.02
N GLY A 166 14.85 16.92 14.59
CA GLY A 166 15.11 16.69 16.01
C GLY A 166 13.85 16.69 16.90
N HIS A 167 12.66 16.68 16.31
CA HIS A 167 11.43 16.53 17.08
C HIS A 167 11.14 15.06 17.37
N SER A 168 10.52 14.77 18.51
CA SER A 168 10.03 13.42 18.80
C SER A 168 9.07 12.96 17.70
N LEU A 169 9.20 11.69 17.29
CA LEU A 169 8.26 11.08 16.35
C LEU A 169 6.86 11.06 16.96
N ASP A 170 5.85 11.38 16.16
CA ASP A 170 4.48 11.17 16.63
C ASP A 170 4.13 9.66 16.66
N SER A 171 3.10 9.32 17.43
CA SER A 171 2.71 7.92 17.65
C SER A 171 2.32 7.20 16.35
N LYS A 172 1.70 7.90 15.39
CA LYS A 172 1.31 7.34 14.10
C LYS A 172 2.52 7.02 13.22
N GLN A 173 3.49 7.94 13.18
CA GLN A 173 4.74 7.75 12.45
C GLN A 173 5.51 6.54 12.99
N LEU A 174 5.71 6.49 14.30
CA LEU A 174 6.41 5.39 14.95
C LEU A 174 5.67 4.07 14.78
N TYR A 175 4.34 4.06 14.94
CA TYR A 175 3.51 2.86 14.78
C TYR A 175 3.56 2.29 13.37
N SER A 176 3.40 3.13 12.36
CA SER A 176 3.50 2.73 10.96
C SER A 176 4.88 2.14 10.64
N SER A 177 5.95 2.81 11.08
CA SER A 177 7.30 2.28 10.91
C SER A 177 7.49 0.95 11.67
N ALA A 178 6.97 0.84 12.88
CA ALA A 178 7.06 -0.40 13.65
C ALA A 178 6.36 -1.56 12.95
N LEU A 179 5.15 -1.35 12.41
CA LEU A 179 4.45 -2.38 11.63
C LEU A 179 5.29 -2.83 10.43
N GLN A 180 5.90 -1.90 9.69
CA GLN A 180 6.71 -2.22 8.52
C GLN A 180 8.00 -2.97 8.89
N GLU A 181 8.77 -2.49 9.87
CA GLU A 181 10.04 -3.12 10.26
C GLU A 181 9.83 -4.50 10.90
N ILE A 182 8.73 -4.68 11.64
CA ILE A 182 8.33 -5.99 12.16
C ILE A 182 7.97 -6.92 11.00
N GLY A 183 7.19 -6.47 10.01
CA GLY A 183 6.88 -7.24 8.81
C GLY A 183 8.13 -7.72 8.08
N HIS A 184 9.11 -6.83 7.87
CA HIS A 184 10.41 -7.21 7.32
C HIS A 184 11.14 -8.25 8.18
N SER A 185 11.12 -8.06 9.48
CA SER A 185 11.74 -9.01 10.43
C SER A 185 11.02 -10.35 10.54
N LEU A 186 9.78 -10.44 10.08
CA LEU A 186 9.03 -11.71 9.91
C LEU A 186 9.35 -12.42 8.60
N GLY A 187 10.12 -11.80 7.71
CA GLY A 187 10.53 -12.36 6.42
C GLY A 187 9.81 -11.76 5.21
N LEU A 188 8.96 -10.75 5.39
CA LEU A 188 8.37 -9.98 4.28
C LEU A 188 9.43 -9.05 3.68
N THR A 189 10.46 -9.62 3.04
CA THR A 189 11.63 -8.90 2.52
C THR A 189 11.36 -8.18 1.19
N GLY A 190 10.24 -8.48 0.55
CA GLY A 190 9.78 -7.80 -0.66
C GLY A 190 9.05 -6.49 -0.36
N LYS A 191 8.74 -5.78 -1.43
CA LYS A 191 7.96 -4.53 -1.37
C LYS A 191 6.56 -4.81 -1.89
N SER A 192 5.54 -4.35 -1.14
CA SER A 192 4.19 -4.39 -1.68
C SER A 192 4.02 -3.44 -2.86
N PRO A 193 3.25 -3.80 -3.88
CA PRO A 193 2.89 -2.90 -4.97
C PRO A 193 1.84 -1.86 -4.58
N SER A 194 1.14 -2.03 -3.47
CA SER A 194 0.00 -1.18 -3.10
C SER A 194 0.37 -0.14 -2.05
N ILE A 195 0.06 1.14 -2.30
CA ILE A 195 0.27 2.25 -1.35
C ILE A 195 -0.51 2.11 -0.04
N TYR A 196 -1.48 1.20 0.02
CA TYR A 196 -2.30 0.96 1.21
C TYR A 196 -1.69 -0.08 2.14
N ASP A 197 -0.77 -0.90 1.63
CA ASP A 197 -0.15 -1.98 2.40
C ASP A 197 0.94 -1.44 3.32
N VAL A 198 1.08 -2.05 4.48
CA VAL A 198 2.14 -1.70 5.44
C VAL A 198 3.53 -1.87 4.83
N MET A 199 3.70 -2.87 3.95
CA MET A 199 4.98 -3.16 3.31
C MET A 199 5.27 -2.32 2.07
N TYR A 200 4.51 -1.23 1.82
CA TYR A 200 4.79 -0.31 0.72
C TYR A 200 5.99 0.60 1.03
N PRO A 201 6.94 0.80 0.10
CA PRO A 201 8.26 1.38 0.40
C PRO A 201 8.31 2.90 0.52
N ILE A 202 7.20 3.63 0.35
CA ILE A 202 7.22 5.10 0.33
C ILE A 202 6.90 5.66 1.71
N GLY A 203 7.88 6.35 2.30
CA GLY A 203 7.81 6.95 3.64
C GLY A 203 6.92 8.19 3.79
N THR A 204 6.08 8.55 2.80
CA THR A 204 5.19 9.72 2.87
C THR A 204 3.81 9.38 3.43
N LYS A 205 3.37 8.13 3.33
CA LYS A 205 2.10 7.65 3.89
C LYS A 205 2.38 6.71 5.06
N PHE A 206 1.87 7.07 6.22
CA PHE A 206 1.98 6.26 7.42
C PHE A 206 0.78 5.30 7.49
N ASN A 207 0.93 4.10 6.89
CA ASN A 207 -0.07 3.06 6.96
C ASN A 207 -0.09 2.44 8.36
N THR A 208 -1.25 2.40 8.97
CA THR A 208 -1.44 1.90 10.35
C THR A 208 -2.29 0.64 10.41
N GLU A 209 -2.64 0.08 9.26
CA GLU A 209 -3.47 -1.12 9.13
C GLU A 209 -2.73 -2.16 8.29
N ILE A 210 -2.65 -3.39 8.81
CA ILE A 210 -2.14 -4.53 8.06
C ILE A 210 -3.26 -4.97 7.11
N THR A 211 -2.98 -4.96 5.81
CA THR A 211 -3.99 -5.27 4.81
C THR A 211 -4.17 -6.77 4.59
N PRO A 212 -5.30 -7.21 3.99
CA PRO A 212 -5.47 -8.60 3.57
C PRO A 212 -4.35 -9.08 2.64
N ARG A 213 -3.75 -8.21 1.82
CA ARG A 213 -2.61 -8.52 0.95
C ARG A 213 -1.34 -8.81 1.75
N ASP A 214 -1.04 -8.01 2.77
CA ASP A 214 0.08 -8.26 3.68
C ASP A 214 -0.08 -9.62 4.37
N LEU A 215 -1.29 -9.92 4.86
CA LEU A 215 -1.61 -11.16 5.55
C LEU A 215 -1.56 -12.38 4.63
N LYS A 216 -2.10 -12.29 3.41
CA LYS A 216 -1.98 -13.37 2.41
C LYS A 216 -0.53 -13.66 2.08
N THR A 217 0.28 -12.60 1.93
CA THR A 217 1.71 -12.76 1.67
C THR A 217 2.41 -13.45 2.83
N LEU A 218 2.11 -13.06 4.07
CA LEU A 218 2.63 -13.70 5.26
C LEU A 218 2.20 -15.17 5.34
N ALA A 219 0.92 -15.46 5.08
CA ALA A 219 0.38 -16.82 5.11
C ALA A 219 1.05 -17.73 4.07
N LEU A 220 1.24 -17.26 2.84
CA LEU A 220 1.99 -17.96 1.82
C LEU A 220 3.44 -18.21 2.24
N LEU A 221 4.12 -17.19 2.76
CA LEU A 221 5.50 -17.31 3.25
C LEU A 221 5.64 -18.39 4.31
N TYR A 222 4.70 -18.44 5.28
CA TYR A 222 4.72 -19.45 6.35
C TYR A 222 4.15 -20.80 5.94
N SER A 223 3.64 -20.95 4.72
CA SER A 223 3.21 -22.20 4.11
C SER A 223 4.30 -22.92 3.33
N VAL A 224 5.47 -22.29 3.15
CA VAL A 224 6.61 -22.88 2.43
C VAL A 224 7.46 -23.72 3.36
N VAL A 225 8.01 -24.81 2.83
CA VAL A 225 9.03 -25.60 3.54
C VAL A 225 10.27 -24.73 3.72
N PRO A 226 10.79 -24.56 4.93
CA PRO A 226 12.10 -23.95 5.11
C PRO A 226 13.17 -24.92 4.57
N ASP A 227 14.13 -24.40 3.79
CA ASP A 227 15.22 -25.24 3.23
C ASP A 227 16.13 -25.82 4.32
N ILE A 228 16.26 -25.12 5.45
CA ILE A 228 17.00 -25.56 6.62
C ILE A 228 16.18 -25.24 7.86
N SER A 229 15.79 -26.25 8.62
CA SER A 229 15.31 -26.09 9.99
C SER A 229 16.31 -26.72 10.94
N ASN A 230 16.44 -26.20 12.17
CA ASN A 230 17.25 -26.82 13.21
C ASN A 230 16.69 -28.18 13.65
N LYS A 231 15.46 -28.48 13.28
CA LYS A 231 14.84 -29.80 13.40
C LYS A 231 14.50 -30.29 12.00
N PRO A 232 14.78 -31.56 11.68
CA PRO A 232 14.37 -32.13 10.41
C PRO A 232 12.85 -32.06 10.31
N VAL A 233 12.35 -31.36 9.27
CA VAL A 233 10.94 -31.34 8.92
C VAL A 233 10.54 -32.80 8.64
N SER A 234 9.49 -33.27 9.29
CA SER A 234 9.03 -34.64 9.10
C SER A 234 8.67 -34.92 7.63
N ALA A 235 8.77 -36.18 7.19
CA ALA A 235 8.36 -36.52 5.84
C ALA A 235 6.90 -36.20 5.56
N LEU A 236 6.04 -36.24 6.60
CA LEU A 236 4.64 -35.87 6.50
C LEU A 236 4.49 -34.37 6.25
N GLU A 237 5.18 -33.52 7.00
CA GLU A 237 5.13 -32.05 6.79
C GLU A 237 5.66 -31.67 5.40
N LYS A 238 6.77 -32.28 4.95
CA LYS A 238 7.30 -32.08 3.58
C LYS A 238 6.30 -32.45 2.50
N SER A 239 5.46 -33.45 2.74
CA SER A 239 4.41 -33.85 1.79
C SER A 239 3.22 -32.90 1.75
N GLN A 240 3.02 -32.10 2.80
CA GLN A 240 1.91 -31.17 2.95
C GLN A 240 2.26 -29.73 2.61
N LEU A 241 3.52 -29.33 2.73
CA LEU A 241 3.97 -27.95 2.50
C LEU A 241 4.49 -27.77 1.07
N PHE A 242 4.33 -26.58 0.55
CA PHE A 242 4.84 -26.19 -0.77
C PHE A 242 6.32 -25.83 -0.74
N THR A 243 7.01 -26.02 -1.85
CA THR A 243 8.21 -25.25 -2.16
C THR A 243 7.84 -23.92 -2.80
N PRO A 244 8.71 -22.89 -2.74
CA PRO A 244 8.46 -21.63 -3.44
C PRO A 244 8.17 -21.82 -4.93
N SER A 245 8.88 -22.73 -5.57
CA SER A 245 8.71 -23.05 -7.00
C SER A 245 7.35 -23.69 -7.30
N GLU A 246 6.84 -24.56 -6.43
CA GLU A 246 5.51 -25.16 -6.59
C GLU A 246 4.41 -24.07 -6.48
N ILE A 247 4.51 -23.15 -5.50
CA ILE A 247 3.56 -22.04 -5.38
C ILE A 247 3.60 -21.19 -6.66
N LEU A 248 4.77 -20.79 -7.11
CA LEU A 248 4.89 -19.94 -8.31
C LEU A 248 4.46 -20.67 -9.59
N ALA A 249 4.62 -22.01 -9.66
CA ALA A 249 4.18 -22.80 -10.81
C ALA A 249 2.66 -22.75 -11.00
N THR A 250 1.87 -22.51 -9.96
CA THR A 250 0.40 -22.37 -10.09
C THR A 250 0.00 -21.22 -11.00
N LEU A 251 0.85 -20.20 -11.15
CA LEU A 251 0.62 -19.09 -12.06
C LEU A 251 0.62 -19.49 -13.54
N ASN A 252 1.29 -20.60 -13.88
CA ASN A 252 1.39 -21.10 -15.25
C ASN A 252 0.22 -22.03 -15.64
N VAL A 253 -0.71 -22.31 -14.72
CA VAL A 253 -1.90 -23.13 -15.02
C VAL A 253 -2.80 -22.37 -16.00
N PRO A 254 -3.15 -22.95 -17.18
CA PRO A 254 -4.01 -22.29 -18.16
C PRO A 254 -5.37 -21.93 -17.57
N VAL A 255 -5.88 -20.79 -17.96
CA VAL A 255 -7.22 -20.30 -17.59
C VAL A 255 -8.17 -20.63 -18.73
N ASN A 256 -9.30 -21.25 -18.45
CA ASN A 256 -10.34 -21.49 -19.45
C ASN A 256 -11.10 -20.19 -19.78
N ASP A 257 -11.64 -20.09 -21.01
CA ASP A 257 -12.28 -18.86 -21.56
C ASP A 257 -13.44 -18.27 -20.72
N ASP A 258 -14.01 -19.04 -19.79
CA ASP A 258 -15.08 -18.57 -18.88
C ASP A 258 -14.55 -17.98 -17.56
N THR A 259 -13.24 -17.79 -17.43
CA THR A 259 -12.61 -17.34 -16.18
C THR A 259 -12.76 -15.83 -16.03
N ASP A 260 -13.19 -15.37 -14.87
CA ASP A 260 -13.12 -13.95 -14.47
C ASP A 260 -11.67 -13.49 -14.63
N LEU A 261 -11.43 -12.41 -15.36
CA LEU A 261 -10.08 -11.87 -15.61
C LEU A 261 -9.31 -11.57 -14.32
N SER A 262 -10.00 -11.44 -13.17
CA SER A 262 -9.37 -11.38 -11.86
C SER A 262 -8.54 -12.64 -11.49
N GLU A 263 -8.72 -13.74 -12.22
CA GLU A 263 -7.96 -14.98 -12.06
C GLU A 263 -6.73 -15.07 -12.99
N VAL A 264 -6.57 -14.13 -13.94
CA VAL A 264 -5.44 -14.11 -14.89
C VAL A 264 -4.28 -13.36 -14.27
N VAL A 265 -3.24 -14.04 -13.85
CA VAL A 265 -2.07 -13.39 -13.31
C VAL A 265 -0.74 -14.01 -13.70
N GLY A 266 0.19 -13.16 -13.87
CA GLY A 266 1.47 -13.26 -14.52
C GLY A 266 1.42 -12.45 -15.81
N GLY A 267 0.51 -11.46 -15.84
CA GLY A 267 0.23 -10.64 -17.00
C GLY A 267 1.39 -9.68 -17.29
N ASP A 268 1.50 -9.35 -18.56
CA ASP A 268 2.21 -8.17 -19.02
C ASP A 268 1.45 -6.89 -18.61
N VAL A 269 1.99 -5.75 -18.95
CA VAL A 269 1.40 -4.44 -18.70
C VAL A 269 -0.05 -4.35 -19.22
N GLU A 270 -0.34 -4.95 -20.37
CA GLU A 270 -1.65 -4.91 -21.01
C GLU A 270 -2.71 -5.67 -20.21
N THR A 271 -2.35 -6.81 -19.66
CA THR A 271 -3.25 -7.60 -18.79
C THR A 271 -3.62 -6.82 -17.52
N HIS A 272 -2.66 -6.22 -16.84
CA HIS A 272 -2.93 -5.44 -15.65
C HIS A 272 -3.72 -4.16 -15.93
N LEU A 273 -3.48 -3.51 -17.09
CA LEU A 273 -4.31 -2.38 -17.54
C LEU A 273 -5.75 -2.81 -17.82
N ALA A 274 -5.96 -3.96 -18.46
CA ALA A 274 -7.30 -4.49 -18.72
C ALA A 274 -8.07 -4.81 -17.44
N LEU A 275 -7.39 -5.42 -16.45
CA LEU A 275 -7.94 -5.69 -15.12
C LEU A 275 -8.29 -4.40 -14.37
N ALA A 276 -7.38 -3.43 -14.35
CA ALA A 276 -7.61 -2.13 -13.74
C ALA A 276 -8.86 -1.46 -14.31
N GLU A 277 -9.00 -1.48 -15.63
CA GLU A 277 -10.16 -0.89 -16.32
C GLU A 277 -11.46 -1.64 -16.02
N GLN A 278 -11.42 -2.97 -15.90
CA GLN A 278 -12.59 -3.76 -15.47
C GLN A 278 -13.03 -3.42 -14.06
N TYR A 279 -12.08 -3.37 -13.12
CA TYR A 279 -12.37 -2.98 -11.74
C TYR A 279 -12.91 -1.55 -11.67
N ARG A 280 -12.35 -0.62 -12.46
CA ARG A 280 -12.84 0.76 -12.56
C ARG A 280 -14.30 0.80 -13.03
N LYS A 281 -14.66 0.05 -14.06
CA LYS A 281 -16.05 -0.05 -14.59
C LYS A 281 -17.04 -0.62 -13.57
N ARG A 282 -16.57 -1.46 -12.65
CA ARG A 282 -17.36 -2.02 -11.55
C ARG A 282 -17.37 -1.12 -10.30
N ALA A 283 -16.75 0.07 -10.35
CA ALA A 283 -16.53 0.95 -9.21
C ALA A 283 -15.72 0.31 -8.05
N GLU A 284 -14.91 -0.71 -8.35
CA GLU A 284 -14.00 -1.36 -7.41
C GLU A 284 -12.64 -0.64 -7.42
N TYR A 285 -12.65 0.66 -7.07
CA TYR A 285 -11.53 1.58 -7.29
C TYR A 285 -10.24 1.17 -6.59
N THR A 286 -10.33 0.59 -5.39
CA THR A 286 -9.16 0.08 -4.67
C THR A 286 -8.46 -1.04 -5.43
N LYS A 287 -9.22 -1.97 -6.01
CA LYS A 287 -8.64 -3.05 -6.82
C LYS A 287 -8.07 -2.51 -8.14
N ALA A 288 -8.78 -1.58 -8.78
CA ALA A 288 -8.27 -0.92 -9.97
C ALA A 288 -6.93 -0.22 -9.70
N ALA A 289 -6.82 0.51 -8.59
CA ALA A 289 -5.58 1.16 -8.19
C ALA A 289 -4.44 0.16 -7.95
N GLN A 290 -4.73 -1.00 -7.39
CA GLN A 290 -3.73 -2.05 -7.18
C GLN A 290 -3.15 -2.56 -8.51
N GLU A 291 -4.00 -2.81 -9.50
CA GLU A 291 -3.57 -3.23 -10.84
C GLU A 291 -2.75 -2.14 -11.55
N TYR A 292 -3.20 -0.88 -11.51
CA TYR A 292 -2.44 0.25 -12.04
C TYR A 292 -1.08 0.41 -11.34
N GLN A 293 -0.99 0.16 -10.03
CA GLN A 293 0.28 0.22 -9.30
C GLN A 293 1.26 -0.87 -9.73
N ILE A 294 0.77 -2.07 -10.05
CA ILE A 294 1.59 -3.12 -10.65
C ILE A 294 2.14 -2.64 -12.00
N VAL A 295 1.30 -2.01 -12.83
CA VAL A 295 1.73 -1.39 -14.10
C VAL A 295 2.82 -0.36 -13.85
N ALA A 296 2.65 0.53 -12.87
CA ALA A 296 3.66 1.53 -12.53
C ALA A 296 5.01 0.92 -12.16
N GLN A 297 5.01 -0.23 -11.47
CA GLN A 297 6.24 -0.93 -11.11
C GLN A 297 6.90 -1.63 -12.30
N MET A 298 6.13 -2.07 -13.27
CA MET A 298 6.64 -2.67 -14.51
C MET A 298 7.28 -1.64 -15.43
N LYS A 299 6.94 -0.34 -15.30
CA LYS A 299 7.60 0.74 -16.05
C LYS A 299 9.02 0.96 -15.54
N THR A 300 9.95 1.14 -16.45
CA THR A 300 11.37 1.34 -16.13
C THR A 300 11.73 2.80 -15.94
N ASP A 301 11.05 3.70 -16.64
CA ASP A 301 11.31 5.13 -16.58
C ASP A 301 10.38 5.86 -15.61
N ARG A 302 10.91 6.95 -15.02
CA ARG A 302 10.21 7.73 -13.99
C ARG A 302 8.95 8.41 -14.53
N ARG A 303 9.02 8.91 -15.77
CA ARG A 303 7.91 9.63 -16.39
C ARG A 303 6.70 8.71 -16.57
N SER A 304 6.87 7.55 -17.20
CA SER A 304 5.78 6.59 -17.36
C SER A 304 5.21 6.10 -16.03
N LYS A 305 6.06 5.98 -14.98
CA LYS A 305 5.55 5.67 -13.64
C LYS A 305 4.66 6.78 -13.09
N SER A 306 5.10 8.03 -13.22
CA SER A 306 4.34 9.18 -12.72
C SER A 306 3.01 9.35 -13.47
N GLU A 307 2.98 9.07 -14.76
CA GLU A 307 1.76 9.10 -15.59
C GLU A 307 0.74 8.06 -15.10
N VAL A 308 1.18 6.85 -14.72
CA VAL A 308 0.26 5.84 -14.14
C VAL A 308 -0.31 6.32 -12.79
N TYR A 309 0.51 6.90 -11.91
CA TYR A 309 0.01 7.46 -10.65
C TYR A 309 -0.91 8.67 -10.86
N TYR A 310 -0.71 9.44 -11.92
CA TYR A 310 -1.65 10.47 -12.34
C TYR A 310 -3.02 9.86 -12.68
N GLU A 311 -3.07 8.79 -13.48
CA GLU A 311 -4.32 8.11 -13.83
C GLU A 311 -5.03 7.54 -12.58
N ILE A 312 -4.28 6.99 -11.61
CA ILE A 312 -4.87 6.54 -10.34
C ILE A 312 -5.46 7.72 -9.56
N ALA A 313 -4.77 8.86 -9.52
CA ALA A 313 -5.27 10.04 -8.83
C ALA A 313 -6.57 10.55 -9.49
N VAL A 314 -6.62 10.62 -10.83
CA VAL A 314 -7.83 11.02 -11.57
C VAL A 314 -8.99 10.04 -11.31
N MET A 315 -8.73 8.75 -11.34
CA MET A 315 -9.74 7.73 -11.05
C MET A 315 -10.35 7.93 -9.65
N TYR A 316 -9.54 8.21 -8.63
CA TYR A 316 -10.04 8.48 -7.29
C TYR A 316 -10.77 9.82 -7.17
N LEU A 317 -10.40 10.84 -7.99
CA LEU A 317 -11.17 12.09 -8.08
C LEU A 317 -12.56 11.83 -8.65
N ASP A 318 -12.67 11.02 -9.70
CA ASP A 318 -13.96 10.64 -10.31
C ASP A 318 -14.82 9.82 -9.33
N ALA A 319 -14.19 9.08 -8.43
CA ALA A 319 -14.85 8.32 -7.37
C ALA A 319 -15.19 9.17 -6.11
N GLU A 320 -14.84 10.46 -6.09
CA GLU A 320 -14.95 11.35 -4.93
C GLU A 320 -14.12 10.90 -3.70
N GLU A 321 -13.11 10.04 -3.92
CA GLU A 321 -12.17 9.56 -2.90
C GLU A 321 -10.96 10.50 -2.78
N PHE A 322 -11.19 11.72 -2.31
CA PHE A 322 -10.22 12.84 -2.38
C PHE A 322 -8.92 12.60 -1.62
N ASP A 323 -8.93 11.88 -0.50
CA ASP A 323 -7.72 11.58 0.27
C ASP A 323 -6.82 10.59 -0.48
N ASN A 324 -7.41 9.58 -1.13
CA ASN A 324 -6.70 8.64 -1.96
C ASN A 324 -6.13 9.33 -3.21
N ALA A 325 -6.93 10.18 -3.84
CA ALA A 325 -6.49 10.99 -4.98
C ALA A 325 -5.28 11.87 -4.63
N LYS A 326 -5.31 12.53 -3.47
CA LYS A 326 -4.21 13.37 -2.99
C LYS A 326 -2.94 12.56 -2.75
N SER A 327 -3.05 11.40 -2.11
CA SER A 327 -1.90 10.52 -1.88
C SER A 327 -1.26 10.06 -3.19
N CYS A 328 -2.07 9.68 -4.19
CA CYS A 328 -1.56 9.30 -5.50
C CYS A 328 -0.95 10.48 -6.27
N ALA A 329 -1.52 11.67 -6.14
CA ALA A 329 -0.97 12.89 -6.75
C ALA A 329 0.41 13.25 -6.17
N GLU A 330 0.59 13.13 -4.85
CA GLU A 330 1.88 13.33 -4.19
C GLU A 330 2.94 12.33 -4.69
N ILE A 331 2.55 11.05 -4.88
CA ILE A 331 3.44 10.04 -5.44
C ILE A 331 3.79 10.34 -6.90
N ALA A 332 2.80 10.71 -7.72
CA ALA A 332 3.02 11.06 -9.11
C ALA A 332 4.04 12.19 -9.25
N TRP A 333 3.84 13.27 -8.49
CA TRP A 333 4.72 14.43 -8.48
C TRP A 333 6.12 14.10 -7.94
N ALA A 334 6.22 13.35 -6.84
CA ALA A 334 7.51 12.93 -6.28
C ALA A 334 8.27 11.95 -7.20
N THR A 335 7.55 11.18 -8.02
CA THR A 335 8.15 10.25 -8.98
C THR A 335 8.77 11.00 -10.15
N ASP A 336 8.03 11.91 -10.77
CA ASP A 336 8.50 12.77 -11.87
C ASP A 336 7.64 14.03 -11.95
N GLU A 337 8.26 15.19 -11.72
CA GLU A 337 7.61 16.48 -11.93
C GLU A 337 7.61 16.81 -13.42
N ASN A 338 6.44 16.81 -14.03
CA ASN A 338 6.24 17.07 -15.45
C ASN A 338 4.94 17.86 -15.71
N ASP A 339 4.69 18.22 -16.95
CA ASP A 339 3.54 19.04 -17.37
C ASP A 339 2.18 18.46 -16.97
N LEU A 340 2.10 17.15 -16.76
CA LEU A 340 0.88 16.45 -16.38
C LEU A 340 0.74 16.39 -14.85
N THR A 341 1.81 16.06 -14.13
CA THR A 341 1.75 15.90 -12.66
C THR A 341 1.66 17.23 -11.93
N ILE A 342 2.23 18.30 -12.49
CA ILE A 342 2.21 19.64 -11.88
C ILE A 342 0.79 20.23 -11.74
N ILE A 343 -0.16 19.79 -12.57
CA ILE A 343 -1.56 20.29 -12.49
C ILE A 343 -2.41 19.55 -11.44
N LEU A 344 -1.93 18.44 -10.86
CA LEU A 344 -2.72 17.62 -9.94
C LEU A 344 -3.27 18.39 -8.73
N PRO A 345 -2.53 19.29 -8.06
CA PRO A 345 -3.08 20.11 -6.97
C PRO A 345 -4.27 20.97 -7.42
N ALA A 346 -4.18 21.56 -8.62
CA ALA A 346 -5.26 22.35 -9.19
C ALA A 346 -6.47 21.47 -9.57
N LEU A 347 -6.22 20.29 -10.12
CA LEU A 347 -7.26 19.30 -10.44
C LEU A 347 -8.02 18.86 -9.17
N ILE A 348 -7.32 18.56 -8.08
CA ILE A 348 -7.91 18.22 -6.78
C ILE A 348 -8.76 19.39 -6.27
N ASN A 349 -8.26 20.64 -6.36
CA ASN A 349 -9.02 21.80 -5.94
C ASN A 349 -10.29 22.00 -6.81
N TYR A 350 -10.23 21.73 -8.09
CA TYR A 350 -11.40 21.77 -8.95
C TYR A 350 -12.47 20.76 -8.53
N TYR A 351 -12.11 19.48 -8.32
CA TYR A 351 -13.03 18.42 -7.88
C TYR A 351 -13.58 18.68 -6.47
N THR A 352 -12.79 19.27 -5.57
CA THR A 352 -13.25 19.68 -4.23
C THR A 352 -13.99 21.04 -4.22
N LYS A 353 -14.43 21.53 -5.40
CA LYS A 353 -15.20 22.77 -5.59
C LYS A 353 -14.49 24.04 -5.15
N ARG A 354 -13.17 24.02 -5.08
CA ARG A 354 -12.31 25.19 -4.83
C ARG A 354 -11.79 25.78 -6.14
N SER A 355 -12.70 26.01 -7.08
CA SER A 355 -12.35 26.38 -8.47
C SER A 355 -11.54 27.68 -8.57
N ASN A 356 -11.69 28.64 -7.65
CA ASN A 356 -10.89 29.87 -7.70
C ASN A 356 -9.41 29.55 -7.38
N THR A 357 -9.16 28.75 -6.34
CA THR A 357 -7.82 28.29 -6.00
C THR A 357 -7.20 27.47 -7.16
N ALA A 358 -8.01 26.62 -7.81
CA ALA A 358 -7.56 25.88 -8.99
C ALA A 358 -7.15 26.81 -10.13
N VAL A 359 -7.94 27.85 -10.41
CA VAL A 359 -7.61 28.85 -11.45
C VAL A 359 -6.30 29.55 -11.12
N ASP A 360 -6.13 30.04 -9.88
CA ASP A 360 -4.91 30.74 -9.46
C ASP A 360 -3.67 29.84 -9.65
N GLN A 361 -3.75 28.57 -9.22
CA GLN A 361 -2.66 27.62 -9.39
C GLN A 361 -2.34 27.34 -10.87
N LEU A 362 -3.36 27.22 -11.72
CA LEU A 362 -3.16 26.99 -13.15
C LEU A 362 -2.56 28.22 -13.85
N GLU A 363 -2.98 29.41 -13.48
CA GLU A 363 -2.39 30.64 -14.00
C GLU A 363 -0.92 30.80 -13.53
N ASP A 364 -0.59 30.39 -12.32
CA ASP A 364 0.79 30.34 -11.87
C ASP A 364 1.60 29.34 -12.67
N ILE A 365 1.11 28.12 -12.91
CA ILE A 365 1.77 27.13 -13.78
C ILE A 365 2.02 27.74 -15.16
N LEU A 366 1.02 28.39 -15.77
CA LEU A 366 1.15 28.99 -17.10
C LEU A 366 2.05 30.22 -17.15
N ARG A 367 2.31 30.87 -16.02
CA ARG A 367 3.31 31.95 -15.90
C ARG A 367 4.73 31.43 -16.03
N TYR A 368 5.01 30.23 -15.47
CA TYR A 368 6.32 29.57 -15.56
C TYR A 368 6.49 28.74 -16.82
N ASN A 369 5.43 28.03 -17.23
CA ASN A 369 5.41 27.21 -18.45
C ASN A 369 4.20 27.55 -19.32
N PRO A 370 4.33 28.57 -20.19
CA PRO A 370 3.24 29.01 -21.09
C PRO A 370 2.79 27.98 -22.11
N TYR A 371 3.50 26.85 -22.24
CA TYR A 371 3.22 25.77 -23.20
C TYR A 371 2.52 24.57 -22.55
N ASN A 372 2.22 24.61 -21.25
CA ASN A 372 1.55 23.50 -20.58
C ASN A 372 0.10 23.35 -21.07
N LYS A 373 -0.11 22.45 -22.02
CA LYS A 373 -1.42 22.17 -22.62
C LYS A 373 -2.45 21.62 -21.61
N HIS A 374 -2.01 20.90 -20.58
CA HIS A 374 -2.88 20.32 -19.55
C HIS A 374 -3.49 21.42 -18.67
N ALA A 375 -2.68 22.41 -18.30
CA ALA A 375 -3.15 23.56 -17.54
C ALA A 375 -4.20 24.37 -18.34
N TYR A 376 -3.99 24.62 -19.63
CA TYR A 376 -4.98 25.27 -20.49
C TYR A 376 -6.27 24.46 -20.59
N LYS A 377 -6.19 23.15 -20.82
CA LYS A 377 -7.37 22.29 -20.91
C LYS A 377 -8.21 22.35 -19.64
N LEU A 378 -7.56 22.26 -18.47
CA LEU A 378 -8.26 22.34 -17.19
C LEU A 378 -8.86 23.73 -16.93
N LEU A 379 -8.17 24.83 -17.26
CA LEU A 379 -8.74 26.18 -17.20
C LEU A 379 -9.99 26.33 -18.10
N CYS A 380 -9.91 25.83 -19.32
CA CYS A 380 -11.05 25.87 -20.24
C CYS A 380 -12.23 25.07 -19.68
N GLN A 381 -11.97 23.92 -19.07
CA GLN A 381 -13.02 23.13 -18.41
C GLN A 381 -13.68 23.90 -17.26
N ILE A 382 -12.87 24.48 -16.36
CA ILE A 382 -13.38 25.29 -15.23
C ILE A 382 -14.23 26.45 -15.71
N TYR A 383 -13.78 27.19 -16.73
CA TYR A 383 -14.53 28.34 -17.23
C TYR A 383 -15.80 27.93 -17.98
N ARG A 384 -15.80 26.77 -18.67
CA ARG A 384 -16.99 26.19 -19.29
C ARG A 384 -18.06 25.83 -18.25
N ASP A 385 -17.65 25.16 -17.19
CA ASP A 385 -18.57 24.72 -16.12
C ASP A 385 -19.15 25.91 -15.32
N LYS A 386 -18.39 27.00 -15.22
CA LYS A 386 -18.84 28.25 -14.59
C LYS A 386 -19.59 29.19 -15.55
N HIS A 387 -19.78 28.80 -16.82
CA HIS A 387 -20.38 29.64 -17.85
C HIS A 387 -19.69 31.01 -18.06
N HIS A 388 -18.36 31.04 -17.86
CA HIS A 388 -17.53 32.25 -18.04
C HIS A 388 -16.98 32.34 -19.46
N GLU A 389 -17.86 32.54 -20.45
CA GLU A 389 -17.51 32.50 -21.89
C GLU A 389 -16.39 33.45 -22.31
N ASN A 390 -16.35 34.67 -21.72
CA ASN A 390 -15.30 35.61 -22.03
C ASN A 390 -13.91 35.12 -21.62
N LEU A 391 -13.79 34.52 -20.42
CA LEU A 391 -12.55 33.93 -19.92
C LEU A 391 -12.19 32.68 -20.71
N LEU A 392 -13.16 31.83 -21.04
CA LEU A 392 -12.97 30.65 -21.87
C LEU A 392 -12.39 31.06 -23.23
N ASN A 393 -13.03 32.00 -23.93
CA ASN A 393 -12.59 32.47 -25.25
C ASN A 393 -11.19 33.11 -25.20
N SER A 394 -10.88 33.88 -24.16
CA SER A 394 -9.55 34.48 -23.98
C SER A 394 -8.47 33.40 -23.73
N THR A 395 -8.81 32.36 -22.96
CA THR A 395 -7.91 31.25 -22.68
C THR A 395 -7.63 30.41 -23.95
N ILE A 396 -8.66 30.12 -24.74
CA ILE A 396 -8.50 29.41 -26.03
C ILE A 396 -7.61 30.23 -26.98
N ARG A 397 -7.81 31.55 -27.09
CA ARG A 397 -6.96 32.41 -27.93
C ARG A 397 -5.50 32.43 -27.43
N ARG A 398 -5.30 32.46 -26.12
CA ARG A 398 -3.96 32.43 -25.53
C ARG A 398 -3.26 31.12 -25.85
N TYR A 399 -3.97 29.99 -25.72
CA TYR A 399 -3.45 28.67 -26.08
C TYR A 399 -3.09 28.57 -27.58
N GLY A 400 -4.00 28.96 -28.48
CA GLY A 400 -3.77 28.94 -29.91
C GLY A 400 -2.55 29.76 -30.35
N LYS A 401 -2.17 30.81 -29.61
CA LYS A 401 -0.95 31.59 -29.86
C LYS A 401 0.32 30.92 -29.36
N THR A 402 0.23 30.05 -28.37
CA THR A 402 1.38 29.48 -27.68
C THR A 402 1.63 28.01 -28.02
N ALA A 403 0.60 27.19 -28.16
CA ALA A 403 0.73 25.73 -28.19
C ALA A 403 -0.09 25.02 -29.29
N GLY A 404 -0.81 25.77 -30.16
CA GLY A 404 -1.64 25.19 -31.21
C GLY A 404 -3.11 25.04 -30.86
N GLU A 405 -3.91 24.42 -31.75
CA GLU A 405 -5.36 24.31 -31.56
C GLU A 405 -5.71 23.34 -30.41
N ILE A 406 -6.71 23.70 -29.61
CA ILE A 406 -7.32 22.81 -28.62
C ILE A 406 -8.41 22.01 -29.34
N GLU A 407 -8.24 20.70 -29.48
CA GLU A 407 -9.29 19.77 -29.89
C GLU A 407 -10.38 19.62 -28.82
#